data_bf3d217f00cefb8ec0f11c5935136974
#
_entry.id   bf3d217f00cefb8ec0f11c5935136974
#
_cell.length_a   1.000
_cell.length_b   1.000
_cell.length_c   1.000
_cell.angle_alpha   90.00
_cell.angle_beta   90.00
_cell.angle_gamma   90.00
#
_symmetry.space_group_name_H-M   'P 1'
#
loop_
_entity.id
_entity.type
_entity.pdbx_description
1 polymer ?
#
loop_
_entity_poly.entity_id
_entity_poly.type
_entity_poly.pdbx_seq_one_letter_code
_entity_poly.pdbx_strand_id
1 'polypeptide(L)'
;RWLVAVEPGREARRRSARVLTSASGRADDPAAHSRIPRFAWEAVSRGVAAGPVLVQVGRAGYVPALACEQCRAIVKCTMCEGPMGQRTRNAGFQCRWCGHPSDDLACAECGGTKFRAVRIGSERTAEELRASFPDVPVIVSDSINGVQTSVGTTEMIVVATVGAEPHAVGRYQAAVLLDGDAQLVGAHLRSEEQLVRRWFNAAALVKGESDGGVVAVTADASHRAVQALVRSDPAGWAEREIGSASDVLTSF
;
A
#
# COMPACT_ATOMS: atom_id res chain seq x y z
N ARG A 1 -19.82 -13.31 10.88
CA ARG A 1 -19.64 -14.65 10.26
C ARG A 1 -18.17 -14.75 9.85
N TRP A 2 -17.44 -15.64 10.51
CA TRP A 2 -16.05 -15.95 10.18
C TRP A 2 -16.07 -17.01 9.08
N LEU A 3 -15.54 -16.71 7.90
CA LEU A 3 -15.23 -17.72 6.89
C LEU A 3 -13.83 -18.24 7.21
N VAL A 4 -13.74 -19.42 7.78
CA VAL A 4 -12.49 -20.15 7.89
C VAL A 4 -12.32 -20.95 6.61
N ALA A 5 -11.54 -20.41 5.66
CA ALA A 5 -11.08 -21.19 4.52
C ALA A 5 -9.90 -22.06 4.98
N VAL A 6 -10.12 -23.35 5.13
CA VAL A 6 -9.06 -24.33 5.41
C VAL A 6 -8.54 -24.86 4.07
N GLU A 7 -7.73 -24.07 3.37
CA GLU A 7 -6.94 -24.61 2.25
C GLU A 7 -5.52 -24.96 2.71
N PRO A 8 -4.95 -26.09 2.26
CA PRO A 8 -3.54 -26.39 2.48
C PRO A 8 -2.68 -25.28 1.92
N GLY A 9 -1.73 -24.75 2.69
CA GLY A 9 -0.94 -23.57 2.35
C GLY A 9 -0.23 -23.63 0.99
N ARG A 10 0.07 -24.83 0.47
CA ARG A 10 0.62 -25.00 -0.89
C ARG A 10 -0.40 -24.70 -1.99
N GLU A 11 -1.65 -25.03 -1.79
CA GLU A 11 -2.71 -24.83 -2.79
C GLU A 11 -3.16 -23.38 -2.80
N ALA A 12 -3.27 -22.74 -1.65
CA ALA A 12 -3.52 -21.33 -1.53
C ALA A 12 -2.43 -20.51 -2.26
N ARG A 13 -1.15 -20.87 -2.13
CA ARG A 13 -0.05 -20.23 -2.85
C ARG A 13 -0.13 -20.36 -4.37
N ARG A 14 -0.51 -21.54 -4.88
CA ARG A 14 -0.65 -21.75 -6.33
C ARG A 14 -1.77 -20.91 -6.94
N ARG A 15 -2.81 -20.61 -6.15
CA ARG A 15 -3.95 -19.78 -6.56
C ARG A 15 -3.72 -18.30 -6.30
N SER A 16 -2.70 -17.94 -5.54
CA SER A 16 -2.34 -16.55 -5.25
C SER A 16 -1.54 -15.94 -6.38
N ALA A 17 -1.66 -14.63 -6.57
CA ALA A 17 -0.84 -13.89 -7.49
C ALA A 17 0.62 -13.87 -7.02
N ARG A 18 1.55 -13.76 -7.96
CA ARG A 18 2.97 -13.51 -7.64
C ARG A 18 3.13 -12.13 -7.03
N VAL A 19 3.80 -12.05 -5.87
CA VAL A 19 4.05 -10.76 -5.21
C VAL A 19 5.43 -10.22 -5.57
N LEU A 20 5.46 -8.96 -6.02
CA LEU A 20 6.67 -8.17 -6.28
C LEU A 20 6.82 -7.10 -5.20
N THR A 21 8.05 -6.89 -4.75
CA THR A 21 8.42 -5.90 -3.74
C THR A 21 9.56 -5.03 -4.23
N SER A 22 9.99 -4.06 -3.45
CA SER A 22 11.21 -3.27 -3.71
C SER A 22 12.45 -4.14 -3.91
N ALA A 23 12.53 -5.30 -3.23
CA ALA A 23 13.61 -6.27 -3.42
C ALA A 23 13.55 -7.00 -4.78
N SER A 24 12.43 -6.90 -5.51
CA SER A 24 12.28 -7.47 -6.85
C SER A 24 12.86 -6.55 -7.95
N GLY A 25 13.19 -5.31 -7.61
CA GLY A 25 13.83 -4.32 -8.48
C GLY A 25 15.36 -4.47 -8.49
N ARG A 26 16.02 -3.71 -9.39
CA ARG A 26 17.48 -3.58 -9.40
C ARG A 26 17.91 -2.68 -8.24
N ALA A 27 18.97 -3.07 -7.52
CA ALA A 27 19.52 -2.28 -6.42
C ALA A 27 19.95 -0.86 -6.85
N ASP A 28 20.29 -0.67 -8.12
CA ASP A 28 20.80 0.58 -8.67
C ASP A 28 19.74 1.40 -9.42
N ASP A 29 18.45 1.09 -9.23
CA ASP A 29 17.37 1.80 -9.94
C ASP A 29 17.16 3.20 -9.34
N PRO A 30 17.45 4.29 -10.08
CA PRO A 30 17.20 5.65 -9.60
C PRO A 30 15.73 5.91 -9.26
N ALA A 31 14.82 5.14 -9.85
CA ALA A 31 13.38 5.20 -9.60
C ALA A 31 12.93 4.32 -8.40
N ALA A 32 13.84 3.61 -7.75
CA ALA A 32 13.51 2.76 -6.59
C ALA A 32 12.83 3.56 -5.46
N HIS A 33 13.17 4.85 -5.33
CA HIS A 33 12.60 5.77 -4.33
C HIS A 33 11.43 6.61 -4.87
N SER A 34 11.00 6.40 -6.11
CA SER A 34 9.79 7.06 -6.60
C SER A 34 8.55 6.50 -5.91
N ARG A 35 7.46 7.29 -5.84
CA ARG A 35 6.20 6.84 -5.25
C ARG A 35 5.63 5.60 -5.96
N ILE A 36 5.77 5.57 -7.29
CA ILE A 36 5.48 4.39 -8.11
C ILE A 36 6.82 3.91 -8.67
N PRO A 37 7.48 2.95 -8.01
CA PRO A 37 8.76 2.43 -8.46
C PRO A 37 8.64 1.71 -9.80
N ARG A 38 9.75 1.53 -10.48
CA ARG A 38 9.81 0.91 -11.80
C ARG A 38 9.14 -0.46 -11.85
N PHE A 39 9.36 -1.33 -10.85
CA PHE A 39 8.73 -2.65 -10.81
C PHE A 39 7.19 -2.59 -10.77
N ALA A 40 6.64 -1.54 -10.10
CA ALA A 40 5.21 -1.32 -10.05
C ALA A 40 4.68 -0.79 -11.41
N TRP A 41 5.40 0.13 -12.06
CA TRP A 41 5.09 0.57 -13.43
C TRP A 41 5.11 -0.58 -14.43
N GLU A 42 6.11 -1.47 -14.35
CA GLU A 42 6.21 -2.65 -15.18
C GLU A 42 5.05 -3.63 -14.94
N ALA A 43 4.58 -3.76 -13.69
CA ALA A 43 3.40 -4.56 -13.37
C ALA A 43 2.14 -3.99 -14.00
N VAL A 44 1.95 -2.64 -13.95
CA VAL A 44 0.82 -1.97 -14.62
C VAL A 44 0.91 -2.18 -16.13
N SER A 45 2.04 -1.88 -16.76
CA SER A 45 2.22 -1.94 -18.21
C SER A 45 1.96 -3.34 -18.77
N ARG A 46 2.53 -4.36 -18.14
CA ARG A 46 2.30 -5.76 -18.57
C ARG A 46 0.86 -6.22 -18.28
N GLY A 47 0.31 -5.82 -17.14
CA GLY A 47 -1.05 -6.19 -16.78
C GLY A 47 -2.09 -5.60 -17.72
N VAL A 48 -1.97 -4.32 -18.08
CA VAL A 48 -2.90 -3.62 -18.96
C VAL A 48 -2.97 -4.28 -20.35
N ALA A 49 -1.85 -4.71 -20.89
CA ALA A 49 -1.82 -5.40 -22.20
C ALA A 49 -2.65 -6.72 -22.21
N ALA A 50 -3.01 -7.25 -21.05
CA ALA A 50 -3.76 -8.50 -20.91
C ALA A 50 -5.18 -8.32 -20.32
N GLY A 51 -5.52 -7.11 -19.82
CA GLY A 51 -6.84 -6.79 -19.26
C GLY A 51 -6.79 -5.76 -18.14
N PRO A 52 -7.79 -5.74 -17.24
CA PRO A 52 -7.89 -4.72 -16.20
C PRO A 52 -6.78 -4.84 -15.15
N VAL A 53 -6.29 -3.69 -14.67
CA VAL A 53 -5.28 -3.56 -13.60
C VAL A 53 -5.84 -2.72 -12.47
N LEU A 54 -5.63 -3.15 -11.22
CA LEU A 54 -6.01 -2.42 -10.02
C LEU A 54 -4.82 -1.63 -9.47
N VAL A 55 -5.03 -0.36 -9.15
CA VAL A 55 -4.08 0.46 -8.39
C VAL A 55 -4.75 0.89 -7.10
N GLN A 56 -4.44 0.22 -6.00
CA GLN A 56 -4.98 0.53 -4.68
C GLN A 56 -4.18 1.67 -4.05
N VAL A 57 -4.88 2.70 -3.59
CA VAL A 57 -4.30 3.83 -2.87
C VAL A 57 -4.90 3.94 -1.46
N GLY A 58 -4.18 4.54 -0.53
CA GLY A 58 -4.70 4.84 0.80
C GLY A 58 -5.92 5.77 0.73
N ARG A 59 -6.88 5.62 1.65
CA ARG A 59 -8.04 6.52 1.73
C ARG A 59 -7.60 7.97 1.96
N ALA A 60 -8.23 8.90 1.27
CA ALA A 60 -8.16 10.33 1.60
C ALA A 60 -8.72 10.50 3.03
N GLY A 61 -7.87 10.90 3.99
CA GLY A 61 -8.23 10.95 5.41
C GLY A 61 -7.38 10.02 6.28
N TYR A 62 -6.76 9.02 5.75
CA TYR A 62 -5.66 8.33 6.40
C TYR A 62 -4.54 9.33 6.67
N VAL A 63 -4.09 9.39 7.90
CA VAL A 63 -3.19 10.38 8.50
C VAL A 63 -2.13 10.87 7.49
N PRO A 64 -2.09 12.16 7.15
CA PRO A 64 -1.03 12.69 6.32
C PRO A 64 0.27 12.61 7.13
N ALA A 65 1.12 11.68 6.79
CA ALA A 65 2.50 11.67 7.28
C ALA A 65 3.33 12.65 6.45
N LEU A 66 4.37 13.21 7.06
CA LEU A 66 5.39 13.97 6.35
C LEU A 66 6.52 13.05 5.92
N ALA A 67 7.00 13.23 4.72
CA ALA A 67 8.25 12.63 4.25
C ALA A 67 9.25 13.73 3.89
N CYS A 68 10.51 13.46 4.13
CA CYS A 68 11.59 14.33 3.71
C CYS A 68 11.61 14.46 2.17
N GLU A 69 11.74 15.69 1.65
CA GLU A 69 11.83 15.90 0.19
C GLU A 69 13.11 15.33 -0.40
N GLN A 70 14.18 15.27 0.38
CA GLN A 70 15.51 14.88 -0.07
C GLN A 70 15.69 13.35 -0.06
N CYS A 71 15.52 12.67 1.08
CA CYS A 71 15.76 11.24 1.22
C CYS A 71 14.48 10.38 1.22
N ARG A 72 13.29 11.01 1.20
CA ARG A 72 11.98 10.35 1.18
C ARG A 72 11.60 9.62 2.48
N ALA A 73 12.47 9.56 3.48
CA ALA A 73 12.17 8.95 4.77
C ALA A 73 10.95 9.60 5.42
N ILE A 74 10.10 8.79 6.04
CA ILE A 74 8.97 9.27 6.85
C ILE A 74 9.53 9.98 8.08
N VAL A 75 9.02 11.17 8.34
CA VAL A 75 9.45 11.97 9.50
C VAL A 75 8.77 11.47 10.75
N LYS A 76 9.57 11.03 11.70
CA LYS A 76 9.12 10.46 12.97
C LYS A 76 9.21 11.46 14.10
N CYS A 77 8.34 11.29 15.09
CA CYS A 77 8.35 12.04 16.34
C CYS A 77 9.54 11.62 17.20
N THR A 78 10.23 12.57 17.78
CA THR A 78 11.34 12.30 18.71
C THR A 78 10.91 11.72 20.04
N MET A 79 9.61 11.87 20.42
CA MET A 79 9.09 11.41 21.70
C MET A 79 8.51 10.00 21.66
N CYS A 80 7.87 9.59 20.54
CA CYS A 80 7.15 8.31 20.48
C CYS A 80 7.30 7.59 19.15
N GLU A 81 8.20 8.07 18.28
CA GLU A 81 8.44 7.56 16.92
C GLU A 81 7.21 7.53 15.99
N GLY A 82 6.08 8.08 16.44
CA GLY A 82 4.89 8.23 15.62
C GLY A 82 5.11 9.17 14.43
N PRO A 83 4.28 9.07 13.37
CA PRO A 83 4.46 9.89 12.19
C PRO A 83 4.18 11.37 12.50
N MET A 84 5.05 12.24 12.04
CA MET A 84 4.81 13.69 12.05
C MET A 84 3.83 14.05 10.94
N GLY A 85 2.97 15.02 11.21
CA GLY A 85 1.97 15.49 10.27
C GLY A 85 1.65 16.97 10.45
N GLN A 86 0.86 17.49 9.53
CA GLN A 86 0.35 18.86 9.56
C GLN A 86 -1.16 18.83 9.39
N ARG A 87 -1.91 19.46 10.28
CA ARG A 87 -3.38 19.45 10.25
C ARG A 87 -3.96 20.26 9.09
N THR A 88 -3.39 21.44 8.86
CA THR A 88 -3.72 22.34 7.77
C THR A 88 -2.43 22.93 7.22
N ARG A 89 -2.49 23.53 6.03
CA ARG A 89 -1.33 24.11 5.34
C ARG A 89 -0.53 25.12 6.18
N ASN A 90 -1.17 25.77 7.13
CA ASN A 90 -0.58 26.83 7.98
C ASN A 90 -0.46 26.40 9.46
N ALA A 91 -0.82 25.18 9.82
CA ALA A 91 -0.63 24.68 11.16
C ALA A 91 0.81 24.21 11.33
N GLY A 92 1.37 24.35 12.53
CA GLY A 92 2.67 23.75 12.89
C GLY A 92 2.66 22.22 12.74
N PHE A 93 3.84 21.64 12.75
CA PHE A 93 3.99 20.19 12.71
C PHE A 93 3.65 19.58 14.08
N GLN A 94 2.97 18.45 14.07
CA GLN A 94 2.68 17.72 15.32
C GLN A 94 2.70 16.21 15.08
N CYS A 95 3.06 15.47 16.09
CA CYS A 95 2.96 14.02 16.08
C CYS A 95 1.49 13.57 15.98
N ARG A 96 1.23 12.60 15.12
CA ARG A 96 -0.13 12.09 14.94
C ARG A 96 -0.55 11.06 15.99
N TRP A 97 0.40 10.55 16.76
CA TRP A 97 0.12 9.62 17.85
C TRP A 97 -0.02 10.34 19.20
N CYS A 98 1.04 11.02 19.63
CA CYS A 98 1.07 11.64 20.96
C CYS A 98 0.69 13.14 20.95
N GLY A 99 0.50 13.76 19.79
CA GLY A 99 0.17 15.18 19.67
C GLY A 99 1.34 16.13 19.92
N HIS A 100 2.56 15.63 20.17
CA HIS A 100 3.73 16.45 20.45
C HIS A 100 4.01 17.43 19.29
N PRO A 101 4.02 18.77 19.53
CA PRO A 101 4.34 19.74 18.50
C PRO A 101 5.84 19.77 18.23
N SER A 102 6.23 20.19 17.01
CA SER A 102 7.62 20.40 16.65
C SER A 102 7.73 21.58 15.70
N ASP A 103 8.42 22.62 16.12
CA ASP A 103 8.64 23.82 15.31
C ASP A 103 9.94 23.69 14.50
N ASP A 104 10.94 22.97 15.02
CA ASP A 104 12.23 22.72 14.38
C ASP A 104 12.35 21.28 13.90
N LEU A 105 11.58 20.94 12.87
CA LEU A 105 11.58 19.60 12.33
C LEU A 105 12.74 19.40 11.37
N ALA A 106 13.57 18.39 11.63
CA ALA A 106 14.63 17.93 10.75
C ALA A 106 14.49 16.43 10.48
N CYS A 107 14.89 16.00 9.30
CA CYS A 107 14.92 14.60 8.94
C CYS A 107 16.02 13.87 9.73
N ALA A 108 15.66 12.83 10.46
CA ALA A 108 16.62 12.04 11.23
C ALA A 108 17.66 11.33 10.34
N GLU A 109 17.30 11.02 9.08
CA GLU A 109 18.16 10.29 8.16
C GLU A 109 19.18 11.18 7.42
N CYS A 110 18.80 12.40 7.04
CA CYS A 110 19.64 13.25 6.20
C CYS A 110 19.76 14.70 6.66
N GLY A 111 19.12 15.09 7.76
CA GLY A 111 19.13 16.46 8.27
C GLY A 111 18.31 17.45 7.45
N GLY A 112 17.65 17.03 6.38
CA GLY A 112 16.83 17.90 5.51
C GLY A 112 15.67 18.53 6.27
N THR A 113 15.36 19.81 5.98
CA THR A 113 14.31 20.59 6.64
C THR A 113 13.07 20.81 5.76
N LYS A 114 13.08 20.33 4.52
CA LYS A 114 11.95 20.40 3.60
C LYS A 114 11.16 19.11 3.63
N PHE A 115 9.86 19.25 3.83
CA PHE A 115 8.94 18.10 3.97
C PHE A 115 7.77 18.25 3.01
N ARG A 116 7.31 17.11 2.50
CA ARG A 116 6.10 16.99 1.73
C ARG A 116 5.07 16.15 2.48
N ALA A 117 3.81 16.51 2.37
CA ALA A 117 2.74 15.63 2.82
C ALA A 117 2.72 14.38 1.94
N VAL A 118 2.80 13.20 2.56
CA VAL A 118 2.58 11.92 1.87
C VAL A 118 1.07 11.72 1.77
N ARG A 119 0.45 12.54 0.91
CA ARG A 119 -0.97 12.48 0.61
C ARG A 119 -1.14 12.64 -0.89
N ILE A 120 -1.19 11.51 -1.57
CA ILE A 120 -1.59 11.52 -2.97
C ILE A 120 -2.93 10.78 -3.02
N GLY A 121 -4.00 11.53 -3.25
CA GLY A 121 -5.34 10.95 -3.41
C GLY A 121 -5.45 10.12 -4.69
N SER A 122 -6.54 9.39 -4.81
CA SER A 122 -6.90 8.58 -5.98
C SER A 122 -6.86 9.39 -7.28
N GLU A 123 -7.37 10.62 -7.27
CA GLU A 123 -7.43 11.46 -8.47
C GLU A 123 -6.04 11.82 -9.00
N ARG A 124 -5.13 12.27 -8.13
CA ARG A 124 -3.77 12.59 -8.57
C ARG A 124 -3.02 11.35 -9.10
N THR A 125 -3.27 10.17 -8.50
CA THR A 125 -2.73 8.92 -9.02
C THR A 125 -3.31 8.61 -10.40
N ALA A 126 -4.60 8.85 -10.58
CA ALA A 126 -5.26 8.66 -11.86
C ALA A 126 -4.74 9.63 -12.94
N GLU A 127 -4.48 10.90 -12.59
CA GLU A 127 -3.85 11.89 -13.49
C GLU A 127 -2.45 11.42 -13.94
N GLU A 128 -1.64 10.94 -13.00
CA GLU A 128 -0.30 10.43 -13.26
C GLU A 128 -0.32 9.20 -14.20
N LEU A 129 -1.29 8.31 -13.99
CA LEU A 129 -1.50 7.13 -14.82
C LEU A 129 -2.06 7.49 -16.21
N ARG A 130 -3.01 8.41 -16.31
CA ARG A 130 -3.53 8.92 -17.59
C ARG A 130 -2.42 9.54 -18.46
N ALA A 131 -1.53 10.30 -17.82
CA ALA A 131 -0.40 10.91 -18.53
C ALA A 131 0.59 9.86 -19.05
N SER A 132 0.76 8.75 -18.34
CA SER A 132 1.71 7.68 -18.71
C SER A 132 1.12 6.60 -19.61
N PHE A 133 -0.19 6.45 -19.62
CA PHE A 133 -0.95 5.49 -20.44
C PHE A 133 -2.10 6.18 -21.16
N PRO A 134 -1.79 7.06 -22.14
CA PRO A 134 -2.79 7.92 -22.80
C PRO A 134 -3.88 7.14 -23.53
N ASP A 135 -3.57 5.95 -24.03
CA ASP A 135 -4.50 5.11 -24.79
C ASP A 135 -5.31 4.13 -23.91
N VAL A 136 -5.07 4.15 -22.58
CA VAL A 136 -5.72 3.23 -21.63
C VAL A 136 -6.73 3.98 -20.79
N PRO A 137 -8.00 3.56 -20.73
CA PRO A 137 -8.99 4.13 -19.83
C PRO A 137 -8.56 4.01 -18.37
N VAL A 138 -8.59 5.14 -17.63
CA VAL A 138 -8.31 5.19 -16.20
C VAL A 138 -9.57 5.63 -15.47
N ILE A 139 -10.14 4.75 -14.67
CA ILE A 139 -11.31 5.03 -13.84
C ILE A 139 -10.91 5.17 -12.36
N VAL A 140 -11.65 5.98 -11.62
CA VAL A 140 -11.46 6.17 -10.18
C VAL A 140 -12.66 5.60 -9.44
N SER A 141 -12.38 4.79 -8.41
CA SER A 141 -13.40 4.25 -7.51
C SER A 141 -13.09 4.67 -6.07
N ASP A 142 -13.84 5.63 -5.58
CA ASP A 142 -13.71 6.16 -4.22
C ASP A 142 -15.03 6.79 -3.74
N SER A 143 -15.04 7.34 -2.53
CA SER A 143 -16.22 7.96 -1.94
C SER A 143 -16.61 9.29 -2.59
N ILE A 144 -15.73 9.92 -3.36
CA ILE A 144 -15.96 11.22 -4.00
C ILE A 144 -16.48 11.00 -5.43
N ASN A 145 -15.81 10.15 -6.19
CA ASN A 145 -16.14 9.87 -7.60
C ASN A 145 -17.20 8.77 -7.76
N GLY A 146 -17.61 8.16 -6.66
CA GLY A 146 -18.53 7.02 -6.63
C GLY A 146 -17.80 5.67 -6.62
N VAL A 147 -18.29 4.79 -5.76
CA VAL A 147 -17.75 3.43 -5.64
C VAL A 147 -18.29 2.56 -6.77
N GLN A 148 -17.41 2.08 -7.61
CA GLN A 148 -17.75 1.10 -8.65
C GLN A 148 -17.90 -0.28 -8.02
N THR A 149 -18.91 -1.05 -8.43
CA THR A 149 -19.11 -2.42 -7.93
C THR A 149 -18.39 -3.46 -8.77
N SER A 150 -18.32 -3.24 -10.08
CA SER A 150 -17.67 -4.17 -11.01
C SER A 150 -17.11 -3.45 -12.24
N VAL A 151 -16.12 -4.07 -12.87
CA VAL A 151 -15.55 -3.66 -14.14
C VAL A 151 -15.46 -4.86 -15.10
N GLY A 152 -15.39 -4.57 -16.39
CA GLY A 152 -15.32 -5.59 -17.46
C GLY A 152 -13.95 -6.28 -17.54
N THR A 153 -13.72 -6.94 -18.68
CA THR A 153 -12.48 -7.66 -19.00
C THR A 153 -11.53 -6.83 -19.86
N THR A 154 -11.97 -5.67 -20.35
CA THR A 154 -11.19 -4.83 -21.26
C THR A 154 -9.99 -4.20 -20.56
N GLU A 155 -9.00 -3.85 -21.35
CA GLU A 155 -7.81 -3.09 -20.91
C GLU A 155 -8.23 -1.79 -20.25
N MET A 156 -7.90 -1.63 -18.97
CA MET A 156 -8.14 -0.41 -18.20
C MET A 156 -7.32 -0.40 -16.91
N ILE A 157 -7.14 0.77 -16.36
CA ILE A 157 -6.58 0.96 -15.02
C ILE A 157 -7.68 1.43 -14.09
N VAL A 158 -7.85 0.73 -12.97
CA VAL A 158 -8.77 1.09 -11.90
C VAL A 158 -7.99 1.63 -10.72
N VAL A 159 -8.10 2.92 -10.44
CA VAL A 159 -7.54 3.52 -9.23
C VAL A 159 -8.61 3.48 -8.15
N ALA A 160 -8.40 2.69 -7.12
CA ALA A 160 -9.36 2.54 -6.05
C ALA A 160 -8.78 2.89 -4.68
N THR A 161 -9.57 3.58 -3.86
CA THR A 161 -9.23 3.70 -2.44
C THR A 161 -9.55 2.39 -1.72
N VAL A 162 -8.78 2.10 -0.68
CA VAL A 162 -8.98 0.90 0.14
C VAL A 162 -10.45 0.70 0.53
N GLY A 163 -11.03 -0.44 0.15
CA GLY A 163 -12.41 -0.82 0.39
C GLY A 163 -13.40 -0.29 -0.64
N ALA A 164 -12.91 0.31 -1.73
CA ALA A 164 -13.71 0.72 -2.89
C ALA A 164 -13.25 0.00 -4.18
N GLU A 165 -12.52 -1.10 -4.03
CA GLU A 165 -12.03 -1.90 -5.14
C GLU A 165 -13.21 -2.64 -5.82
N PRO A 166 -13.50 -2.37 -7.10
CA PRO A 166 -14.52 -3.11 -7.82
C PRO A 166 -14.07 -4.53 -8.16
N HIS A 167 -14.99 -5.44 -8.33
CA HIS A 167 -14.71 -6.76 -8.88
C HIS A 167 -14.47 -6.66 -10.39
N ALA A 168 -13.39 -7.24 -10.88
CA ALA A 168 -13.19 -7.40 -12.32
C ALA A 168 -13.74 -8.74 -12.81
N VAL A 169 -14.49 -8.72 -13.90
CA VAL A 169 -14.94 -9.96 -14.56
C VAL A 169 -13.69 -10.71 -15.04
N GLY A 170 -13.51 -11.96 -14.57
CA GLY A 170 -12.30 -12.74 -14.87
C GLY A 170 -11.06 -12.35 -14.07
N ARG A 171 -11.21 -11.52 -13.04
CA ARG A 171 -10.16 -11.00 -12.15
C ARG A 171 -9.20 -10.01 -12.81
N TYR A 172 -8.47 -9.27 -11.99
CA TYR A 172 -7.41 -8.36 -12.46
C TYR A 172 -6.17 -9.13 -12.92
N GLN A 173 -5.50 -8.60 -13.92
CA GLN A 173 -4.19 -9.12 -14.39
C GLN A 173 -3.08 -8.76 -13.41
N ALA A 174 -3.15 -7.55 -12.86
CA ALA A 174 -2.22 -7.10 -11.84
C ALA A 174 -2.92 -6.20 -10.82
N ALA A 175 -2.34 -6.11 -9.62
CA ALA A 175 -2.65 -5.06 -8.66
C ALA A 175 -1.36 -4.37 -8.20
N VAL A 176 -1.44 -3.06 -7.97
CA VAL A 176 -0.38 -2.27 -7.35
C VAL A 176 -0.92 -1.70 -6.05
N LEU A 177 -0.27 -2.03 -4.94
CA LEU A 177 -0.61 -1.56 -3.60
C LEU A 177 0.34 -0.43 -3.26
N LEU A 178 -0.13 0.81 -3.41
CA LEU A 178 0.69 2.01 -3.23
C LEU A 178 0.75 2.49 -1.78
N ASP A 179 1.81 3.24 -1.49
CA ASP A 179 2.01 3.96 -0.22
C ASP A 179 1.98 3.03 1.01
N GLY A 180 2.49 1.80 0.87
CA GLY A 180 2.44 0.79 1.91
C GLY A 180 3.15 1.21 3.18
N ASP A 181 4.36 1.78 3.10
CA ASP A 181 5.11 2.26 4.26
C ASP A 181 4.33 3.34 5.03
N ALA A 182 3.71 4.29 4.32
CA ALA A 182 2.89 5.32 4.95
C ALA A 182 1.63 4.75 5.63
N GLN A 183 1.12 3.63 5.13
CA GLN A 183 -0.04 2.95 5.71
C GLN A 183 0.35 2.07 6.92
N LEU A 184 1.57 1.50 6.93
CA LEU A 184 2.12 0.72 8.05
C LEU A 184 2.37 1.58 9.29
N VAL A 185 2.71 2.86 9.11
CA VAL A 185 2.91 3.83 10.20
C VAL A 185 1.56 4.36 10.77
N GLY A 186 0.48 3.62 10.63
CA GLY A 186 -0.85 4.03 11.06
C GLY A 186 -0.99 4.31 12.57
N ALA A 187 -1.95 5.21 12.91
CA ALA A 187 -2.11 5.76 14.27
C ALA A 187 -2.90 4.87 15.24
N HIS A 188 -3.25 3.66 14.91
CA HIS A 188 -4.10 2.79 15.74
C HIS A 188 -3.44 1.44 15.98
N LEU A 189 -3.67 0.87 17.17
CA LEU A 189 -3.16 -0.44 17.58
C LEU A 189 -3.41 -1.58 16.56
N ARG A 190 -4.48 -1.49 15.77
CA ARG A 190 -4.85 -2.48 14.75
C ARG A 190 -4.56 -2.03 13.31
N SER A 191 -3.75 -0.99 13.11
CA SER A 191 -3.49 -0.45 11.78
C SER A 191 -2.84 -1.49 10.87
N GLU A 192 -1.85 -2.22 11.39
CA GLU A 192 -1.13 -3.24 10.65
C GLU A 192 -2.04 -4.44 10.30
N GLU A 193 -2.81 -4.95 11.27
CA GLU A 193 -3.81 -6.01 11.05
C GLU A 193 -4.80 -5.63 9.94
N GLN A 194 -5.33 -4.41 10.02
CA GLN A 194 -6.26 -3.92 9.02
C GLN A 194 -5.60 -3.80 7.64
N LEU A 195 -4.35 -3.34 7.59
CA LEU A 195 -3.61 -3.20 6.33
C LEU A 195 -3.33 -4.55 5.69
N VAL A 196 -2.83 -5.51 6.46
CA VAL A 196 -2.60 -6.89 5.99
C VAL A 196 -3.88 -7.48 5.42
N ARG A 197 -4.99 -7.38 6.15
CA ARG A 197 -6.30 -7.86 5.65
C ARG A 197 -6.71 -7.18 4.34
N ARG A 198 -6.49 -5.89 4.20
CA ARG A 198 -6.82 -5.13 2.99
C ARG A 198 -5.94 -5.53 1.81
N TRP A 199 -4.67 -5.75 2.03
CA TRP A 199 -3.74 -6.21 1.01
C TRP A 199 -4.10 -7.62 0.52
N PHE A 200 -4.45 -8.53 1.43
CA PHE A 200 -4.92 -9.85 1.04
C PHE A 200 -6.25 -9.79 0.28
N ASN A 201 -7.17 -8.91 0.67
CA ASN A 201 -8.41 -8.71 -0.06
C ASN A 201 -8.16 -8.20 -1.49
N ALA A 202 -7.28 -7.23 -1.67
CA ALA A 202 -6.90 -6.73 -2.99
C ALA A 202 -6.19 -7.81 -3.82
N ALA A 203 -5.26 -8.55 -3.22
CA ALA A 203 -4.57 -9.66 -3.86
C ALA A 203 -5.53 -10.77 -4.31
N ALA A 204 -6.59 -11.04 -3.54
CA ALA A 204 -7.62 -12.02 -3.90
C ALA A 204 -8.45 -11.62 -5.14
N LEU A 205 -8.42 -10.35 -5.55
CA LEU A 205 -9.08 -9.88 -6.78
C LEU A 205 -8.22 -10.14 -8.03
N VAL A 206 -6.96 -10.52 -7.87
CA VAL A 206 -6.01 -10.75 -8.97
C VAL A 206 -6.00 -12.23 -9.36
N LYS A 207 -5.71 -12.51 -10.62
CA LYS A 207 -5.49 -13.88 -11.12
C LYS A 207 -4.37 -14.57 -10.34
N GLY A 208 -4.37 -15.89 -10.33
CA GLY A 208 -3.28 -16.67 -9.76
C GLY A 208 -1.98 -16.52 -10.56
N GLU A 209 -0.84 -16.86 -9.93
CA GLU A 209 0.47 -16.83 -10.58
C GLU A 209 0.51 -17.72 -11.84
N SER A 210 -0.18 -18.87 -11.80
CA SER A 210 -0.31 -19.78 -12.96
C SER A 210 -0.97 -19.12 -14.18
N ASP A 211 -1.81 -18.12 -13.94
CA ASP A 211 -2.54 -17.35 -14.96
C ASP A 211 -1.88 -15.98 -15.23
N GLY A 212 -0.65 -15.82 -14.75
CA GLY A 212 0.14 -14.60 -14.93
C GLY A 212 -0.19 -13.46 -13.97
N GLY A 213 -0.99 -13.69 -12.94
CA GLY A 213 -1.40 -12.67 -11.97
C GLY A 213 -0.23 -12.15 -11.12
N VAL A 214 -0.16 -10.83 -10.96
CA VAL A 214 0.92 -10.14 -10.24
C VAL A 214 0.36 -9.11 -9.27
N VAL A 215 0.92 -9.06 -8.05
CA VAL A 215 0.67 -8.00 -7.07
C VAL A 215 1.99 -7.30 -6.77
N ALA A 216 2.09 -6.01 -7.05
CA ALA A 216 3.23 -5.18 -6.69
C ALA A 216 2.90 -4.38 -5.42
N VAL A 217 3.72 -4.49 -4.37
CA VAL A 217 3.54 -3.74 -3.12
C VAL A 217 4.69 -2.76 -2.93
N THR A 218 4.35 -1.46 -2.78
CA THR A 218 5.33 -0.39 -2.56
C THR A 218 5.49 -0.14 -1.05
N ALA A 219 6.19 -1.05 -0.41
CA ALA A 219 6.57 -0.99 1.01
C ALA A 219 7.92 -1.68 1.20
N ASP A 220 8.53 -1.46 2.37
CA ASP A 220 9.76 -2.15 2.73
C ASP A 220 9.57 -3.67 2.68
N ALA A 221 10.38 -4.31 1.84
CA ALA A 221 10.31 -5.75 1.62
C ALA A 221 10.60 -6.58 2.88
N SER A 222 11.33 -6.03 3.85
CA SER A 222 11.65 -6.70 5.12
C SER A 222 10.50 -6.68 6.11
N HIS A 223 9.50 -5.80 5.92
CA HIS A 223 8.40 -5.66 6.85
C HIS A 223 7.55 -6.93 6.96
N ARG A 224 7.16 -7.31 8.19
CA ARG A 224 6.42 -8.55 8.46
C ARG A 224 5.12 -8.69 7.66
N ALA A 225 4.39 -7.60 7.50
CA ALA A 225 3.16 -7.55 6.70
C ALA A 225 3.41 -7.85 5.21
N VAL A 226 4.49 -7.29 4.65
CA VAL A 226 4.91 -7.57 3.26
C VAL A 226 5.34 -9.01 3.10
N GLN A 227 6.11 -9.54 4.05
CA GLN A 227 6.55 -10.94 4.06
C GLN A 227 5.38 -11.92 4.18
N ALA A 228 4.32 -11.58 4.91
CA ALA A 228 3.10 -12.37 4.97
C ALA A 228 2.41 -12.43 3.59
N LEU A 229 2.31 -11.29 2.91
CA LEU A 229 1.74 -11.22 1.56
C LEU A 229 2.56 -12.05 0.56
N VAL A 230 3.89 -11.91 0.56
CA VAL A 230 4.82 -12.69 -0.30
C VAL A 230 4.65 -14.19 -0.09
N ARG A 231 4.46 -14.62 1.15
CA ARG A 231 4.27 -16.05 1.49
C ARG A 231 2.84 -16.54 1.29
N SER A 232 1.89 -15.63 1.01
CA SER A 232 0.45 -15.91 1.00
C SER A 232 0.01 -16.59 2.31
N ASP A 233 0.51 -16.09 3.46
CA ASP A 233 0.34 -16.69 4.78
C ASP A 233 -0.28 -15.70 5.79
N PRO A 234 -1.58 -15.38 5.65
CA PRO A 234 -2.26 -14.53 6.62
C PRO A 234 -2.43 -15.17 8.00
N ALA A 235 -2.55 -16.50 8.05
CA ALA A 235 -2.72 -17.25 9.31
C ALA A 235 -1.44 -17.20 10.14
N GLY A 236 -0.30 -17.54 9.56
CA GLY A 236 0.97 -17.49 10.28
C GLY A 236 1.38 -16.06 10.67
N TRP A 237 0.94 -15.04 9.92
CA TRP A 237 1.10 -13.65 10.38
C TRP A 237 0.28 -13.39 11.64
N ALA A 238 -1.00 -13.78 11.66
CA ALA A 238 -1.89 -13.60 12.81
C ALA A 238 -1.39 -14.35 14.06
N GLU A 239 -0.91 -15.58 13.90
CA GLU A 239 -0.33 -16.38 14.99
C GLU A 239 0.89 -15.69 15.62
N ARG A 240 1.78 -15.14 14.80
CA ARG A 240 2.97 -14.39 15.28
C ARG A 240 2.59 -13.11 16.02
N GLU A 241 1.57 -12.39 15.54
CA GLU A 241 1.08 -11.18 16.24
C GLU A 241 0.47 -11.51 17.59
N ILE A 242 -0.32 -12.58 17.70
CA ILE A 242 -0.89 -13.04 18.96
C ILE A 242 0.22 -13.49 19.93
N GLY A 243 1.21 -14.23 19.46
CA GLY A 243 2.36 -14.66 20.25
C GLY A 243 3.12 -13.46 20.82
N SER A 244 3.48 -12.50 19.98
CA SER A 244 4.18 -11.28 20.40
C SER A 244 3.39 -10.46 21.42
N ALA A 245 2.07 -10.36 21.28
CA ALA A 245 1.22 -9.66 22.25
C ALA A 245 1.15 -10.38 23.59
N SER A 246 1.14 -11.72 23.58
CA SER A 246 1.16 -12.54 24.80
C SER A 246 2.46 -12.37 25.59
N ASP A 247 3.61 -12.33 24.89
CA ASP A 247 4.93 -12.16 25.50
C ASP A 247 5.07 -10.80 26.21
N VAL A 248 4.49 -9.75 25.63
CA VAL A 248 4.45 -8.41 26.26
C VAL A 248 3.59 -8.42 27.52
N LEU A 249 2.44 -9.10 27.49
CA LEU A 249 1.53 -9.16 28.65
C LEU A 249 2.07 -10.04 29.80
N THR A 250 2.96 -10.99 29.53
CA THR A 250 3.58 -11.84 30.54
C THR A 250 4.85 -11.25 31.16
N SER A 251 5.36 -10.12 30.61
CA SER A 251 6.55 -9.42 31.10
C SER A 251 6.24 -8.31 32.11
N PHE A 252 4.98 -8.14 32.49
CA PHE A 252 4.48 -7.26 33.56
C PHE A 252 3.95 -8.08 34.72
#